data_2f3da18b977bc1fa565073d0c4847718
#
_entry.id   2f3da18b977bc1fa565073d0c4847718
#
_cell.length_a   1.000
_cell.length_b   1.000
_cell.length_c   1.000
_cell.angle_alpha   90.00
_cell.angle_beta   90.00
_cell.angle_gamma   90.00
#
_symmetry.space_group_name_H-M   'P 1'
#
loop_
_entity.id
_entity.type
_entity.pdbx_description
1 polymer ?
#
loop_
_entity_poly.entity_id
_entity_poly.type
_entity_poly.pdbx_seq_one_letter_code
_entity_poly.pdbx_strand_id
1 'polypeptide(L)'
;MTIPRLEQFLWRGSESLLLCSVLVANNGIAAVKFIRSIRSWAYKLAGSERVVCIVAMATPEDMRVDAEHIRMADQFVEVPGGSNNNNYANVALINEVAERANVDAVWPGW
;
A
#
# COMPACT_ATOMS: atom_id res chain seq x y z
N MET A 1 -9.61 0.84 2.96
CA MET A 1 -10.12 0.99 1.59
C MET A 1 -11.57 0.55 1.54
N THR A 2 -12.41 1.33 0.92
CA THR A 2 -13.83 1.02 0.82
C THR A 2 -14.17 0.52 -0.57
N ILE A 3 -14.79 -0.66 -0.65
CA ILE A 3 -15.21 -1.25 -1.91
C ILE A 3 -16.16 -0.34 -2.70
N PRO A 4 -17.19 0.30 -2.07
CA PRO A 4 -18.08 1.20 -2.82
C PRO A 4 -17.36 2.35 -3.51
N ARG A 5 -16.30 2.90 -2.88
CA ARG A 5 -15.52 3.97 -3.46
C ARG A 5 -14.81 3.50 -4.73
N LEU A 6 -14.18 2.33 -4.66
CA LEU A 6 -13.48 1.77 -5.81
C LEU A 6 -14.45 1.46 -6.94
N GLU A 7 -15.63 0.92 -6.64
CA GLU A 7 -16.65 0.67 -7.63
C GLU A 7 -17.08 1.94 -8.35
N GLN A 8 -17.23 3.05 -7.63
CA GLN A 8 -17.55 4.33 -8.23
C GLN A 8 -16.47 4.77 -9.22
N PHE A 9 -15.21 4.58 -8.90
CA PHE A 9 -14.13 4.90 -9.83
C PHE A 9 -14.17 4.01 -11.06
N LEU A 10 -14.44 2.73 -10.91
CA LEU A 10 -14.53 1.80 -12.02
C LEU A 10 -15.62 2.21 -13.03
N TRP A 11 -16.73 2.70 -12.52
CA TRP A 11 -17.82 3.16 -13.39
C TRP A 11 -17.53 4.50 -14.07
N ARG A 12 -16.63 5.30 -13.52
CA ARG A 12 -16.33 6.62 -14.06
C ARG A 12 -15.43 6.61 -15.26
N GLY A 13 -14.62 5.58 -15.43
CA GLY A 13 -13.64 5.79 -16.42
C GLY A 13 -12.88 4.61 -16.94
N SER A 14 -13.07 4.37 -18.20
CA SER A 14 -12.21 3.52 -18.97
C SER A 14 -10.81 4.08 -19.14
N GLU A 15 -10.58 5.36 -18.82
CA GLU A 15 -9.31 6.03 -19.11
C GLU A 15 -8.35 6.02 -17.95
N SER A 16 -8.84 5.91 -16.73
CA SER A 16 -7.99 5.89 -15.54
C SER A 16 -7.80 4.46 -15.08
N LEU A 17 -6.60 3.95 -15.25
CA LEU A 17 -6.23 2.62 -14.75
C LEU A 17 -5.89 2.66 -13.27
N LEU A 18 -5.59 3.85 -12.72
CA LEU A 18 -5.21 4.03 -11.34
C LEU A 18 -6.35 4.68 -10.59
N LEU A 19 -7.11 3.90 -9.85
CA LEU A 19 -8.34 4.35 -9.21
C LEU A 19 -8.18 4.67 -7.73
N CYS A 20 -7.19 4.08 -7.08
CA CYS A 20 -7.03 4.15 -5.64
C CYS A 20 -5.59 3.88 -5.27
N SER A 21 -5.12 4.51 -4.20
CA SER A 21 -3.80 4.24 -3.66
C SER A 21 -3.89 3.88 -2.18
N VAL A 22 -3.09 2.91 -1.76
CA VAL A 22 -3.08 2.38 -0.40
C VAL A 22 -1.67 2.37 0.14
N LEU A 23 -1.47 2.98 1.30
CA LEU A 23 -0.22 2.88 2.04
C LEU A 23 -0.24 1.61 2.88
N VAL A 24 0.74 0.75 2.68
CA VAL A 24 0.91 -0.47 3.47
C VAL A 24 1.86 -0.14 4.62
N ALA A 25 1.29 0.07 5.81
CA ALA A 25 2.04 0.43 7.00
C ALA A 25 2.35 -0.80 7.85
N ASN A 26 2.94 -1.79 7.21
CA ASN A 26 3.37 -3.03 7.83
C ASN A 26 4.43 -3.67 6.92
N ASN A 27 5.06 -4.73 7.40
CA ASN A 27 6.10 -5.43 6.66
C ASN A 27 5.91 -6.95 6.73
N GLY A 28 6.88 -7.68 6.21
CA GLY A 28 6.91 -9.14 6.30
C GLY A 28 5.73 -9.81 5.63
N ILE A 29 5.38 -10.98 6.14
CA ILE A 29 4.35 -11.83 5.51
C ILE A 29 2.96 -11.18 5.55
N ALA A 30 2.68 -10.39 6.57
CA ALA A 30 1.38 -9.70 6.65
C ALA A 30 1.21 -8.74 5.48
N ALA A 31 2.23 -7.94 5.19
CA ALA A 31 2.20 -7.02 4.07
C ALA A 31 2.12 -7.76 2.74
N VAL A 32 2.89 -8.82 2.58
CA VAL A 32 2.88 -9.65 1.36
C VAL A 32 1.49 -10.22 1.11
N LYS A 33 0.88 -10.79 2.13
CA LYS A 33 -0.47 -11.37 2.00
C LYS A 33 -1.50 -10.32 1.65
N PHE A 34 -1.42 -9.14 2.27
CA PHE A 34 -2.34 -8.06 1.95
C PHE A 34 -2.21 -7.63 0.50
N ILE A 35 -0.99 -7.39 0.03
CA ILE A 35 -0.74 -6.95 -1.35
C ILE A 35 -1.28 -8.00 -2.34
N ARG A 36 -1.00 -9.27 -2.11
CA ARG A 36 -1.51 -10.34 -2.96
C ARG A 36 -3.03 -10.36 -3.01
N SER A 37 -3.66 -10.21 -1.84
CA SER A 37 -5.12 -10.22 -1.75
C SER A 37 -5.74 -9.05 -2.49
N ILE A 38 -5.18 -7.85 -2.33
CA ILE A 38 -5.74 -6.66 -2.96
C ILE A 38 -5.56 -6.72 -4.48
N ARG A 39 -4.42 -7.23 -4.96
CA ARG A 39 -4.18 -7.37 -6.39
C ARG A 39 -5.10 -8.42 -7.02
N SER A 40 -5.31 -9.54 -6.34
CA SER A 40 -6.23 -10.58 -6.81
C SER A 40 -7.66 -10.03 -6.89
N TRP A 41 -8.09 -9.32 -5.88
CA TRP A 41 -9.40 -8.68 -5.85
C TRP A 41 -9.55 -7.66 -6.99
N ALA A 42 -8.55 -6.82 -7.17
CA ALA A 42 -8.57 -5.80 -8.23
C ALA A 42 -8.64 -6.44 -9.62
N TYR A 43 -7.91 -7.52 -9.83
CA TYR A 43 -7.94 -8.24 -11.10
C TYR A 43 -9.32 -8.83 -11.38
N LYS A 44 -9.94 -9.45 -10.36
CA LYS A 44 -11.26 -10.05 -10.52
C LYS A 44 -12.33 -9.00 -10.81
N LEU A 45 -12.19 -7.82 -10.21
CA LEU A 45 -13.19 -6.76 -10.35
C LEU A 45 -13.01 -5.96 -11.64
N ALA A 46 -11.77 -5.66 -12.01
CA ALA A 46 -11.47 -4.70 -13.08
C ALA A 46 -10.63 -5.28 -14.22
N GLY A 47 -10.23 -6.53 -14.14
CA GLY A 47 -9.37 -7.15 -15.14
C GLY A 47 -7.92 -6.67 -15.11
N SER A 48 -7.52 -5.93 -14.09
CA SER A 48 -6.15 -5.44 -13.93
C SER A 48 -5.76 -5.40 -12.47
N GLU A 49 -4.56 -5.87 -12.16
CA GLU A 49 -3.98 -5.77 -10.82
C GLU A 49 -3.56 -4.34 -10.47
N ARG A 50 -3.44 -3.49 -11.45
CA ARG A 50 -2.81 -2.16 -11.32
C ARG A 50 -3.79 -1.03 -11.05
N VAL A 51 -5.07 -1.33 -10.85
CA VAL A 51 -6.06 -0.32 -10.51
C VAL A 51 -5.90 0.19 -9.07
N VAL A 52 -5.17 -0.54 -8.24
CA VAL A 52 -4.79 -0.09 -6.90
C VAL A 52 -3.28 0.12 -6.87
N CYS A 53 -2.87 1.34 -6.56
CA CYS A 53 -1.46 1.65 -6.38
C CYS A 53 -1.05 1.31 -4.95
N ILE A 54 -0.09 0.44 -4.81
CA ILE A 54 0.45 0.03 -3.51
C ILE A 54 1.69 0.87 -3.22
N VAL A 55 1.64 1.58 -2.09
CA VAL A 55 2.79 2.35 -1.59
C VAL A 55 3.27 1.66 -0.32
N ALA A 56 4.50 1.20 -0.30
CA ALA A 56 5.07 0.50 0.85
C ALA A 56 5.90 1.46 1.69
N MET A 57 5.84 1.30 3.02
CA MET A 57 6.83 1.89 3.90
C MET A 57 8.04 0.95 3.92
N ALA A 58 9.23 1.53 3.86
CA ALA A 58 10.46 0.75 3.73
C ALA A 58 11.50 1.23 4.75
N THR A 59 11.79 0.37 5.73
CA THR A 59 12.88 0.62 6.67
C THR A 59 14.21 0.27 6.02
N PRO A 60 15.34 0.83 6.51
CA PRO A 60 16.66 0.42 6.02
C PRO A 60 16.92 -1.08 6.19
N GLU A 61 16.42 -1.68 7.27
CA GLU A 61 16.56 -3.12 7.51
C GLU A 61 15.86 -3.94 6.43
N ASP A 62 14.61 -3.59 6.12
CA ASP A 62 13.85 -4.29 5.09
C ASP A 62 14.45 -4.06 3.70
N MET A 63 14.98 -2.88 3.43
CA MET A 63 15.63 -2.59 2.16
C MET A 63 16.91 -3.41 1.97
N ARG A 64 17.68 -3.60 3.05
CA ARG A 64 18.93 -4.38 2.97
C ARG A 64 18.69 -5.84 2.61
N VAL A 65 17.59 -6.41 3.06
CA VAL A 65 17.26 -7.80 2.74
C VAL A 65 16.39 -7.93 1.50
N ASP A 66 16.16 -6.84 0.80
CA ASP A 66 15.33 -6.80 -0.40
C ASP A 66 13.96 -7.42 -0.13
N ALA A 67 13.29 -6.91 0.90
CA ALA A 67 12.03 -7.47 1.40
C ALA A 67 10.99 -7.59 0.30
N GLU A 68 10.26 -8.70 0.29
CA GLU A 68 9.31 -9.01 -0.77
C GLU A 68 8.20 -7.97 -0.88
N HIS A 69 7.69 -7.47 0.25
CA HIS A 69 6.59 -6.49 0.22
C HIS A 69 7.00 -5.19 -0.50
N ILE A 70 8.27 -4.79 -0.40
CA ILE A 70 8.78 -3.61 -1.11
C ILE A 70 8.84 -3.89 -2.61
N ARG A 71 9.35 -5.06 -3.00
CA ARG A 71 9.44 -5.45 -4.41
C ARG A 71 8.07 -5.57 -5.08
N MET A 72 7.06 -5.97 -4.32
CA MET A 72 5.69 -6.11 -4.83
C MET A 72 4.97 -4.79 -4.99
N ALA A 73 5.39 -3.75 -4.27
CA ALA A 73 4.74 -2.45 -4.29
C ALA A 73 5.01 -1.69 -5.58
N ASP A 74 4.14 -0.77 -5.91
CA ASP A 74 4.33 0.14 -7.05
C ASP A 74 5.30 1.25 -6.71
N GLN A 75 5.28 1.70 -5.45
CA GLN A 75 6.16 2.75 -4.92
C GLN A 75 6.52 2.41 -3.49
N PHE A 76 7.60 3.00 -3.01
CA PHE A 76 7.93 2.88 -1.59
C PHE A 76 8.42 4.23 -1.05
N VAL A 77 8.24 4.40 0.27
CA VAL A 77 8.71 5.58 1.01
C VAL A 77 9.64 5.10 2.10
N GLU A 78 10.85 5.63 2.12
CA GLU A 78 11.82 5.30 3.17
C GLU A 78 11.39 5.89 4.49
N VAL A 79 11.47 5.09 5.55
CA VAL A 79 11.12 5.49 6.91
C VAL A 79 12.27 5.10 7.86
N PRO A 80 12.32 5.70 9.07
CA PRO A 80 13.38 5.37 10.03
C PRO A 80 13.40 3.90 10.40
N GLY A 81 14.58 3.38 10.64
CA GLY A 81 14.79 2.01 11.07
C GLY A 81 14.60 1.82 12.56
N GLY A 82 14.96 0.63 13.04
CA GLY A 82 14.85 0.25 14.44
C GLY A 82 13.51 -0.38 14.77
N SER A 83 13.09 -0.27 16.04
CA SER A 83 11.88 -0.91 16.51
C SER A 83 10.63 -0.37 15.82
N ASN A 84 9.52 -1.12 15.92
CA ASN A 84 8.26 -0.75 15.30
C ASN A 84 7.74 0.62 15.75
N ASN A 85 8.08 1.05 16.95
CA ASN A 85 7.69 2.38 17.46
C ASN A 85 8.27 3.52 16.63
N ASN A 86 9.33 3.27 15.87
CA ASN A 86 9.96 4.26 15.01
C ASN A 86 9.37 4.28 13.60
N ASN A 87 8.59 3.27 13.24
CA ASN A 87 8.13 3.09 11.86
C ASN A 87 6.72 2.51 11.80
N TYR A 88 6.56 1.19 11.74
CA TYR A 88 5.27 0.57 11.43
C TYR A 88 4.22 0.73 12.54
N ALA A 89 4.60 1.07 13.76
CA ALA A 89 3.68 1.36 14.85
C ALA A 89 3.69 2.85 15.24
N ASN A 90 4.32 3.70 14.45
CA ASN A 90 4.38 5.14 14.70
C ASN A 90 3.24 5.84 13.96
N VAL A 91 2.15 6.11 14.66
CA VAL A 91 0.95 6.68 14.06
C VAL A 91 1.21 8.04 13.43
N ALA A 92 1.97 8.91 14.10
CA ALA A 92 2.27 10.25 13.58
C ALA A 92 3.07 10.16 12.28
N LEU A 93 4.06 9.26 12.23
CA LEU A 93 4.85 9.03 11.02
C LEU A 93 3.97 8.48 9.89
N ILE A 94 3.11 7.51 10.19
CA ILE A 94 2.23 6.92 9.19
C ILE A 94 1.32 7.99 8.58
N ASN A 95 0.76 8.86 9.41
CA ASN A 95 -0.05 9.97 8.92
C ASN A 95 0.75 10.92 8.02
N GLU A 96 1.96 11.26 8.42
CA GLU A 96 2.83 12.13 7.62
C GLU A 96 3.15 11.51 6.27
N VAL A 97 3.52 10.23 6.26
CA VAL A 97 3.84 9.51 5.03
C VAL A 97 2.61 9.43 4.13
N ALA A 98 1.44 9.13 4.70
CA ALA A 98 0.20 9.04 3.96
C ALA A 98 -0.16 10.37 3.28
N GLU A 99 0.03 11.47 3.98
CA GLU A 99 -0.22 12.80 3.41
C GLU A 99 0.76 13.14 2.30
N ARG A 100 2.05 12.89 2.51
CA ARG A 100 3.08 13.18 1.51
C ARG A 100 2.90 12.32 0.26
N ALA A 101 2.54 11.07 0.41
CA ALA A 101 2.31 10.17 -0.70
C ALA A 101 0.94 10.36 -1.34
N ASN A 102 0.08 11.16 -0.71
CA ASN A 102 -1.26 11.47 -1.19
C ASN A 102 -2.08 10.20 -1.45
N VAL A 103 -2.04 9.27 -0.50
CA VAL A 103 -2.76 8.00 -0.62
C VAL A 103 -4.23 8.17 -0.22
N ASP A 104 -5.08 7.28 -0.74
CA ASP A 104 -6.51 7.28 -0.43
C ASP A 104 -6.83 6.50 0.83
N ALA A 105 -6.00 5.54 1.18
CA ALA A 105 -6.25 4.66 2.33
C ALA A 105 -4.95 4.21 2.95
N VAL A 106 -5.03 3.76 4.20
CA VAL A 106 -3.89 3.18 4.92
C VAL A 106 -4.31 1.82 5.44
N TRP A 107 -3.45 0.84 5.23
CA TRP A 107 -3.62 -0.49 5.81
C TRP A 107 -2.48 -0.75 6.81
N PRO A 108 -2.75 -0.70 8.12
CA PRO A 108 -1.72 -0.92 9.14
C PRO A 108 -1.52 -2.38 9.53
N GLY A 109 -2.54 -3.20 9.37
CA GLY A 109 -2.44 -4.63 9.68
C GLY A 109 -2.33 -5.00 11.16
N TRP A 110 -2.61 -4.08 12.05
CA TRP A 110 -2.50 -4.32 13.51
C TRP A 110 -3.83 -4.72 14.13
#